data_8e30d026340c78d775b9f7762b5e6482
#
_entry.id   8e30d026340c78d775b9f7762b5e6482
#
_cell.length_a   1.000
_cell.length_b   1.000
_cell.length_c   1.000
_cell.angle_alpha   90.00
_cell.angle_beta   90.00
_cell.angle_gamma   90.00
#
_symmetry.space_group_name_H-M   'P 1'
#
loop_
_entity.id
_entity.type
_entity.pdbx_description
1 polymer ?
#
loop_
_entity_poly.entity_id
_entity_poly.type
_entity_poly.pdbx_seq_one_letter_code
_entity_poly.pdbx_strand_id
1 'polypeptide(L)'
;MVKAVKGQAFVVTAGHAAPASIGMLVHQTDDLVTDGDGALGVTFIDNTTLSLGANSKLIMTAYAFQPRAHRFAFAATLAKGSLMWVSGRMTELAPDAVALYTPFGTIGVHGTRFLVEVDR
;
A
#
# COMPACT_ATOMS: atom_id res chain seq x y z
N MET A 1 -4.72 -4.96 -6.62
CA MET A 1 -4.14 -5.86 -7.63
C MET A 1 -2.74 -5.40 -7.99
N VAL A 2 -1.81 -6.31 -8.10
CA VAL A 2 -0.45 -6.01 -8.54
C VAL A 2 -0.47 -5.62 -10.03
N LYS A 3 0.09 -4.45 -10.34
CA LYS A 3 0.13 -3.91 -11.70
C LYS A 3 1.53 -3.84 -12.28
N ALA A 4 2.56 -3.78 -11.45
CA ALA A 4 3.94 -3.69 -11.89
C ALA A 4 4.85 -4.42 -10.92
N VAL A 5 5.80 -5.17 -11.44
CA VAL A 5 6.81 -5.88 -10.63
C VAL A 5 8.17 -5.72 -11.32
N LYS A 6 9.18 -5.40 -10.53
CA LYS A 6 10.55 -5.36 -10.99
C LYS A 6 11.43 -6.00 -9.91
N GLY A 7 12.37 -6.85 -10.33
CA GLY A 7 13.27 -7.52 -9.40
C GLY A 7 12.53 -8.40 -8.40
N GLN A 8 13.04 -8.48 -7.18
CA GLN A 8 12.50 -9.32 -6.11
C GLN A 8 11.43 -8.58 -5.32
N ALA A 9 10.18 -8.99 -5.48
CA ALA A 9 9.05 -8.42 -4.75
C ALA A 9 8.11 -9.56 -4.34
N PHE A 10 7.51 -9.42 -3.15
CA PHE A 10 6.71 -10.48 -2.55
C PHE A 10 5.42 -9.94 -1.94
N VAL A 11 4.37 -10.75 -2.00
CA VAL A 11 3.16 -10.55 -1.21
C VAL A 11 3.16 -11.62 -0.12
N VAL A 12 3.10 -11.19 1.14
CA VAL A 12 3.14 -12.09 2.29
C VAL A 12 1.75 -12.18 2.89
N THR A 13 1.14 -13.36 2.82
CA THR A 13 -0.19 -13.62 3.36
C THR A 13 -0.10 -14.67 4.45
N ALA A 14 -0.54 -14.32 5.67
CA ALA A 14 -0.52 -15.22 6.82
C ALA A 14 0.87 -15.86 7.05
N GLY A 15 1.93 -15.05 6.90
CA GLY A 15 3.29 -15.50 7.08
C GLY A 15 3.90 -16.24 5.88
N HIS A 16 3.15 -16.44 4.81
CA HIS A 16 3.63 -17.14 3.61
C HIS A 16 3.96 -16.13 2.51
N ALA A 17 5.24 -16.02 2.18
CA ALA A 17 5.70 -15.13 1.11
C ALA A 17 5.52 -15.81 -0.25
N ALA A 18 4.88 -15.11 -1.18
CA ALA A 18 4.76 -15.53 -2.56
C ALA A 18 5.37 -14.45 -3.46
N PRO A 19 6.16 -14.83 -4.47
CA PRO A 19 6.65 -13.84 -5.43
C PRO A 19 5.48 -13.09 -6.05
N ALA A 20 5.59 -11.76 -6.10
CA ALA A 20 4.55 -10.93 -6.67
C ALA A 20 4.48 -11.14 -8.18
N SER A 21 3.28 -11.22 -8.72
CA SER A 21 3.05 -11.30 -10.15
C SER A 21 1.91 -10.40 -10.55
N ILE A 22 1.97 -9.88 -11.77
CA ILE A 22 0.95 -8.98 -12.29
C ILE A 22 -0.40 -9.70 -12.30
N GLY A 23 -1.43 -9.04 -11.76
CA GLY A 23 -2.77 -9.59 -11.61
C GLY A 23 -3.04 -10.21 -10.25
N MET A 24 -2.01 -10.42 -9.41
CA MET A 24 -2.19 -10.95 -8.07
C MET A 24 -3.00 -10.00 -7.22
N LEU A 25 -3.96 -10.51 -6.45
CA LEU A 25 -4.77 -9.69 -5.56
C LEU A 25 -4.04 -9.46 -4.24
N VAL A 26 -4.18 -8.25 -3.71
CA VAL A 26 -3.67 -7.88 -2.40
C VAL A 26 -4.86 -7.63 -1.48
N HIS A 27 -4.85 -8.23 -0.31
CA HIS A 27 -5.94 -8.15 0.66
C HIS A 27 -5.48 -7.41 1.91
N GLN A 28 -6.44 -7.00 2.74
CA GLN A 28 -6.08 -6.49 4.06
C GLN A 28 -5.31 -7.58 4.82
N THR A 29 -4.40 -7.17 5.69
CA THR A 29 -3.48 -8.01 6.44
C THR A 29 -2.36 -8.66 5.64
N ASP A 30 -2.27 -8.40 4.33
CA ASP A 30 -1.11 -8.79 3.55
C ASP A 30 0.04 -7.79 3.77
N ASP A 31 1.27 -8.30 3.70
CA ASP A 31 2.47 -7.45 3.66
C ASP A 31 3.01 -7.42 2.24
N LEU A 32 3.48 -6.26 1.83
CA LEU A 32 4.15 -6.06 0.55
C LEU A 32 5.64 -5.80 0.82
N VAL A 33 6.50 -6.61 0.23
CA VAL A 33 7.94 -6.56 0.52
C VAL A 33 8.74 -6.53 -0.78
N THR A 34 9.73 -5.66 -0.84
CA THR A 34 10.70 -5.63 -1.94
C THR A 34 12.11 -5.77 -1.40
N ASP A 35 12.99 -6.40 -2.19
CA ASP A 35 14.41 -6.51 -1.89
C ASP A 35 15.22 -5.39 -2.57
N GLY A 36 16.55 -5.48 -2.55
CA GLY A 36 17.43 -4.40 -2.96
C GLY A 36 17.34 -4.00 -4.43
N ASP A 37 16.82 -4.89 -5.29
CA ASP A 37 16.59 -4.61 -6.70
C ASP A 37 15.11 -4.52 -7.05
N GLY A 38 14.23 -4.57 -6.04
CA GLY A 38 12.80 -4.73 -6.24
C GLY A 38 12.04 -3.43 -6.38
N ALA A 39 10.91 -3.53 -7.06
CA ALA A 39 9.88 -2.49 -7.09
C ALA A 39 8.53 -3.16 -7.29
N LEU A 40 7.50 -2.58 -6.69
CA LEU A 40 6.17 -3.18 -6.73
C LEU A 40 5.11 -2.08 -6.84
N GLY A 41 4.26 -2.20 -7.85
CA GLY A 41 3.12 -1.30 -8.02
C GLY A 41 1.80 -2.04 -7.81
N VAL A 42 0.92 -1.46 -7.02
CA VAL A 42 -0.39 -2.05 -6.67
C VAL A 42 -1.47 -1.00 -6.84
N THR A 43 -2.58 -1.39 -7.46
CA THR A 43 -3.77 -0.54 -7.59
C THR A 43 -4.95 -1.21 -6.90
N PHE A 44 -5.66 -0.46 -6.09
CA PHE A 44 -6.83 -0.93 -5.37
C PHE A 44 -8.12 -0.57 -6.13
N ILE A 45 -9.24 -1.13 -5.70
CA ILE A 45 -10.52 -0.96 -6.44
C ILE A 45 -11.04 0.47 -6.43
N ASP A 46 -10.61 1.29 -5.48
CA ASP A 46 -10.94 2.72 -5.46
C ASP A 46 -9.96 3.58 -6.29
N ASN A 47 -9.05 2.93 -7.03
CA ASN A 47 -7.99 3.52 -7.84
C ASN A 47 -6.84 4.16 -7.05
N THR A 48 -6.75 3.92 -5.76
CA THR A 48 -5.52 4.25 -5.02
C THR A 48 -4.37 3.42 -5.57
N THR A 49 -3.26 4.05 -5.89
CA THR A 49 -2.08 3.39 -6.42
C THR A 49 -0.91 3.58 -5.48
N LEU A 50 -0.27 2.47 -5.13
CA LEU A 50 0.90 2.45 -4.26
C LEU A 50 2.07 1.88 -5.05
N SER A 51 3.22 2.57 -4.99
CA SER A 51 4.45 2.10 -5.63
C SER A 51 5.55 2.02 -4.59
N LEU A 52 6.04 0.81 -4.33
CA LEU A 52 7.15 0.57 -3.42
C LEU A 52 8.46 0.60 -4.19
N GLY A 53 9.44 1.29 -3.65
CA GLY A 53 10.81 1.24 -4.15
C GLY A 53 11.56 0.05 -3.59
N ALA A 54 12.89 0.06 -3.72
CA ALA A 54 13.74 -1.03 -3.23
C ALA A 54 13.77 -1.07 -1.69
N ASN A 55 14.01 -2.25 -1.14
CA ASN A 55 14.18 -2.49 0.29
C ASN A 55 13.03 -1.94 1.13
N SER A 56 11.81 -2.14 0.66
CA SER A 56 10.61 -1.57 1.29
C SER A 56 9.72 -2.64 1.86
N LYS A 57 9.02 -2.29 2.96
CA LYS A 57 8.00 -3.15 3.55
C LYS A 57 6.79 -2.32 3.92
N LEU A 58 5.65 -2.66 3.33
CA LEU A 58 4.36 -2.04 3.61
C LEU A 58 3.43 -3.10 4.20
N ILE A 59 2.89 -2.81 5.36
CA ILE A 59 1.96 -3.71 6.05
C ILE A 59 0.55 -3.17 5.86
N MET A 60 -0.32 -3.94 5.19
CA MET A 60 -1.71 -3.58 5.02
C MET A 60 -2.47 -4.02 6.27
N THR A 61 -3.04 -3.07 7.01
CA THR A 61 -3.77 -3.37 8.23
C THR A 61 -5.27 -3.49 7.97
N ALA A 62 -5.82 -2.57 7.16
CA ALA A 62 -7.25 -2.56 6.85
C ALA A 62 -7.47 -2.04 5.44
N TYR A 63 -8.41 -2.62 4.75
CA TYR A 63 -8.92 -2.10 3.49
C TYR A 63 -10.37 -2.47 3.32
N ALA A 64 -11.23 -1.48 3.14
CA ALA A 64 -12.64 -1.66 2.79
C ALA A 64 -13.08 -0.50 1.92
N PHE A 65 -13.73 -0.81 0.80
CA PHE A 65 -14.29 0.20 -0.08
C PHE A 65 -15.66 -0.27 -0.55
N GLN A 66 -16.69 0.13 0.21
CA GLN A 66 -18.08 -0.21 -0.06
C GLN A 66 -18.92 1.07 0.03
N PRO A 67 -18.91 1.91 -1.01
CA PRO A 67 -19.58 3.23 -0.96
C PRO A 67 -21.08 3.14 -0.67
N ARG A 68 -21.77 2.13 -1.20
CA ARG A 68 -23.21 1.96 -0.96
C ARG A 68 -23.54 1.66 0.50
N ALA A 69 -22.62 1.02 1.21
CA ALA A 69 -22.78 0.71 2.63
C ALA A 69 -22.08 1.74 3.52
N HIS A 70 -21.54 2.82 2.97
CA HIS A 70 -20.75 3.83 3.67
C HIS A 70 -19.60 3.19 4.47
N ARG A 71 -18.99 2.13 3.91
CA ARG A 71 -17.86 1.44 4.56
C ARG A 71 -16.58 1.78 3.83
N PHE A 72 -15.72 2.48 4.55
CA PHE A 72 -14.43 2.91 4.05
C PHE A 72 -13.37 2.67 5.10
N ALA A 73 -12.27 2.05 4.73
CA ALA A 73 -11.11 1.89 5.58
C ALA A 73 -9.87 1.71 4.72
N PHE A 74 -8.82 2.43 5.04
CA PHE A 74 -7.52 2.23 4.43
C PHE A 74 -6.46 2.55 5.46
N ALA A 75 -5.83 1.53 5.99
CA ALA A 75 -4.76 1.70 6.96
C ALA A 75 -3.58 0.84 6.56
N ALA A 76 -2.42 1.46 6.46
CA ALA A 76 -1.19 0.78 6.10
C ALA A 76 -0.03 1.37 6.89
N THR A 77 1.01 0.56 7.13
CA THR A 77 2.23 0.99 7.80
C THR A 77 3.41 0.77 6.87
N LEU A 78 4.12 1.85 6.56
CA LEU A 78 5.41 1.74 5.87
C LEU A 78 6.48 1.53 6.94
N ALA A 79 6.92 0.29 7.09
CA ALA A 79 7.89 -0.07 8.12
C ALA A 79 9.31 0.36 7.74
N LYS A 80 9.63 0.29 6.45
CA LYS A 80 10.92 0.75 5.92
C LYS A 80 10.81 0.97 4.41
N GLY A 81 11.75 1.72 3.85
CA GLY A 81 11.88 1.93 2.42
C GLY A 81 11.13 3.15 1.92
N SER A 82 10.66 3.10 0.68
CA SER A 82 9.99 4.22 0.03
C SER A 82 8.66 3.81 -0.56
N LEU A 83 7.72 4.75 -0.54
CA LEU A 83 6.36 4.56 -1.04
C LEU A 83 5.91 5.81 -1.75
N MET A 84 5.50 5.66 -3.01
CA MET A 84 4.75 6.68 -3.73
C MET A 84 3.27 6.35 -3.59
N TRP A 85 2.51 7.32 -3.11
CA TRP A 85 1.06 7.19 -2.91
C TRP A 85 0.34 8.10 -3.91
N VAL A 86 -0.56 7.53 -4.68
CA VAL A 86 -1.48 8.29 -5.53
C VAL A 86 -2.90 8.01 -5.06
N SER A 87 -3.56 9.01 -4.52
CA SER A 87 -4.87 8.85 -3.91
C SER A 87 -5.95 8.49 -4.92
N GLY A 88 -6.81 7.56 -4.52
CA GLY A 88 -7.98 7.19 -5.27
C GLY A 88 -9.24 7.84 -4.71
N ARG A 89 -10.38 7.21 -4.99
CA ARG A 89 -11.70 7.76 -4.65
C ARG A 89 -11.97 7.80 -3.15
N MET A 90 -11.38 6.88 -2.38
CA MET A 90 -11.63 6.83 -0.93
C MET A 90 -11.18 8.11 -0.23
N THR A 91 -10.06 8.69 -0.66
CA THR A 91 -9.58 9.96 -0.07
C THR A 91 -10.56 11.10 -0.32
N GLU A 92 -11.25 11.10 -1.47
CA GLU A 92 -12.27 12.10 -1.77
C GLU A 92 -13.55 11.87 -0.97
N LEU A 93 -13.99 10.62 -0.85
CA LEU A 93 -15.27 10.27 -0.22
C LEU A 93 -15.20 10.20 1.29
N ALA A 94 -14.08 9.74 1.84
CA ALA A 94 -13.90 9.53 3.27
C ALA A 94 -12.44 9.73 3.67
N PRO A 95 -11.93 10.97 3.62
CA PRO A 95 -10.51 11.23 3.91
C PRO A 95 -10.10 10.79 5.31
N ASP A 96 -11.01 10.85 6.28
CA ASP A 96 -10.71 10.44 7.65
C ASP A 96 -10.55 8.92 7.81
N ALA A 97 -10.97 8.15 6.81
CA ALA A 97 -10.84 6.69 6.82
C ALA A 97 -9.50 6.21 6.27
N VAL A 98 -8.66 7.13 5.76
CA VAL A 98 -7.39 6.81 5.12
C VAL A 98 -6.25 7.28 6.00
N ALA A 99 -5.37 6.35 6.39
CA ALA A 99 -4.22 6.66 7.24
C ALA A 99 -3.00 5.86 6.82
N LEU A 100 -1.85 6.52 6.81
CA LEU A 100 -0.56 5.89 6.60
C LEU A 100 0.28 6.09 7.86
N TYR A 101 0.75 4.98 8.42
CA TYR A 101 1.60 4.98 9.61
C TYR A 101 3.05 4.73 9.24
N THR A 102 3.94 5.33 9.98
CA THR A 102 5.38 5.07 9.90
C THR A 102 5.92 4.90 11.31
N PRO A 103 7.16 4.40 11.48
CA PRO A 103 7.78 4.34 12.81
C PRO A 103 7.92 5.70 13.49
N PHE A 104 7.80 6.78 12.73
CA PHE A 104 7.98 8.16 13.24
C PHE A 104 6.65 8.89 13.46
N GLY A 105 5.53 8.30 13.10
CA GLY A 105 4.22 8.89 13.30
C GLY A 105 3.23 8.58 12.20
N THR A 106 2.05 9.18 12.32
CA THR A 106 0.95 9.00 11.37
C THR A 106 0.97 10.13 10.36
N ILE A 107 0.78 9.78 9.09
CA ILE A 107 0.69 10.74 7.99
C ILE A 107 -0.78 10.83 7.57
N GLY A 108 -1.35 12.04 7.64
CA GLY A 108 -2.67 12.31 7.09
C GLY A 108 -2.57 12.40 5.57
N VAL A 109 -3.46 11.70 4.88
CA VAL A 109 -3.45 11.66 3.42
C VAL A 109 -4.41 12.74 2.91
N HIS A 110 -3.87 13.91 2.56
CA HIS A 110 -4.66 15.05 2.11
C HIS A 110 -4.38 15.48 0.67
N GLY A 111 -3.37 14.91 0.03
CA GLY A 111 -3.02 15.25 -1.34
C GLY A 111 -3.39 14.15 -2.30
N THR A 112 -3.23 14.43 -3.60
CA THR A 112 -3.45 13.42 -4.64
C THR A 112 -2.23 12.53 -4.83
N ARG A 113 -1.04 13.03 -4.51
CA ARG A 113 0.22 12.31 -4.71
C ARG A 113 1.25 12.75 -3.69
N PHE A 114 1.96 11.81 -3.09
CA PHE A 114 3.10 12.11 -2.22
C PHE A 114 4.06 10.94 -2.17
N LEU A 115 5.31 11.25 -1.80
CA LEU A 115 6.36 10.26 -1.61
C LEU A 115 6.76 10.23 -0.14
N VAL A 116 6.85 9.05 0.43
CA VAL A 116 7.28 8.84 1.81
C VAL A 116 8.49 7.93 1.82
N GLU A 117 9.50 8.30 2.59
CA GLU A 117 10.67 7.47 2.80
C GLU A 117 10.88 7.24 4.29
N VAL A 118 11.12 5.99 4.64
CA VAL A 118 11.49 5.59 5.98
C VAL A 118 12.89 5.01 5.89
N ASP A 119 13.84 5.75 6.45
CA ASP A 119 15.25 5.40 6.40
C ASP A 119 15.59 4.53 7.60
N ARG A 120 15.89 3.27 7.32
CA ARG A 120 16.20 2.28 8.37
C ARG A 120 17.29 1.34 7.96
#